data_aa9a80bead7b9895bffbcf23de84aad3
#
_entry.id   aa9a80bead7b9895bffbcf23de84aad3
#
_cell.length_a   1.000
_cell.length_b   1.000
_cell.length_c   1.000
_cell.angle_alpha   90.00
_cell.angle_beta   90.00
_cell.angle_gamma   90.00
#
_symmetry.space_group_name_H-M   'P 1'
#
loop_
_entity.id
_entity.type
_entity.pdbx_description
1 polymer ?
#
loop_
_entity_poly.entity_id
_entity_poly.type
_entity_poly.pdbx_seq_one_letter_code
_entity_poly.pdbx_strand_id
1 'polypeptide(L)'
;VKIPLKIVNNINEYVDKIVENKEKIEDLNAGENLVGDVTQEFTLETEFIKKSGWYTFLAACVNKWIEFETKKKVKKFEILNSWVVRQFANEYNPTHWHGRHISGAGFLKVPKSLGKHKQKKK
;
A
#
# COMPACT_ATOMS: atom_id res chain seq x y z
N VAL A 1 -11.26 7.00 -3.64
CA VAL A 1 -11.60 5.96 -4.65
C VAL A 1 -11.71 4.60 -3.94
N LYS A 2 -12.70 3.78 -4.31
CA LYS A 2 -12.87 2.44 -3.76
C LYS A 2 -12.03 1.43 -4.55
N ILE A 3 -11.19 0.68 -3.86
CA ILE A 3 -10.43 -0.42 -4.47
C ILE A 3 -11.40 -1.57 -4.80
N PRO A 4 -11.37 -2.13 -6.03
CA PRO A 4 -12.20 -3.29 -6.38
C PRO A 4 -11.94 -4.48 -5.44
N LEU A 5 -13.01 -5.15 -5.01
CA LEU A 5 -12.93 -6.26 -4.04
C LEU A 5 -12.01 -7.40 -4.52
N LYS A 6 -12.00 -7.69 -5.81
CA LYS A 6 -11.09 -8.68 -6.39
C LYS A 6 -9.62 -8.35 -6.15
N ILE A 7 -9.24 -7.09 -6.30
CA ILE A 7 -7.85 -6.63 -6.04
C ILE A 7 -7.54 -6.72 -4.55
N VAL A 8 -8.47 -6.28 -3.69
CA VAL A 8 -8.32 -6.38 -2.23
C VAL A 8 -8.09 -7.83 -1.82
N ASN A 9 -8.90 -8.76 -2.33
CA ASN A 9 -8.75 -10.18 -2.03
C ASN A 9 -7.41 -10.74 -2.53
N ASN A 10 -7.03 -10.43 -3.77
CA ASN A 10 -5.76 -10.89 -4.34
C ASN A 10 -4.56 -10.44 -3.49
N ILE A 11 -4.54 -9.18 -3.06
CA ILE A 11 -3.44 -8.66 -2.23
C ILE A 11 -3.47 -9.31 -0.84
N ASN A 12 -4.63 -9.43 -0.22
CA ASN A 12 -4.76 -10.07 1.09
C ASN A 12 -4.29 -11.53 1.07
N GLU A 13 -4.70 -12.31 0.07
CA GLU A 13 -4.27 -13.71 -0.09
C GLU A 13 -2.76 -13.83 -0.31
N TYR A 14 -2.17 -12.90 -1.08
CA TYR A 14 -0.74 -12.85 -1.31
C TYR A 14 0.02 -12.59 0.01
N VAL A 15 -0.44 -11.61 0.79
CA VAL A 15 0.15 -11.28 2.09
C VAL A 15 -0.02 -12.43 3.09
N ASP A 16 -1.19 -13.06 3.14
CA ASP A 16 -1.46 -14.18 4.03
C ASP A 16 -0.48 -15.36 3.72
N LYS A 17 -0.18 -15.63 2.45
CA LYS A 17 0.83 -16.64 2.04
C LYS A 17 2.27 -16.26 2.44
N ILE A 18 2.63 -14.99 2.42
CA ILE A 18 3.93 -14.51 2.92
C ILE A 18 4.03 -14.79 4.41
N VAL A 19 3.01 -14.45 5.17
CA VAL A 19 2.98 -14.58 6.64
C VAL A 19 3.03 -16.04 7.09
N GLU A 20 2.50 -16.98 6.30
CA GLU A 20 2.58 -18.41 6.56
C GLU A 20 3.98 -19.01 6.32
N ASN A 21 4.87 -18.30 5.63
CA ASN A 21 6.21 -18.78 5.28
C ASN A 21 7.29 -17.86 5.87
N LYS A 22 8.05 -18.38 6.86
CA LYS A 22 9.09 -17.62 7.55
C LYS A 22 10.20 -17.09 6.63
N GLU A 23 10.64 -17.87 5.65
CA GLU A 23 11.68 -17.45 4.70
C GLU A 23 11.19 -16.27 3.86
N LYS A 24 9.93 -16.30 3.41
CA LYS A 24 9.33 -15.18 2.65
C LYS A 24 9.16 -13.92 3.49
N ILE A 25 8.92 -14.06 4.80
CA ILE A 25 8.87 -12.90 5.70
C ILE A 25 10.23 -12.22 5.73
N GLU A 26 11.31 -12.97 5.89
CA GLU A 26 12.67 -12.44 5.93
C GLU A 26 13.06 -11.76 4.61
N ASP A 27 12.77 -12.40 3.48
CA ASP A 27 13.12 -11.89 2.16
C ASP A 27 12.35 -10.64 1.74
N LEU A 28 11.07 -10.54 2.11
CA LEU A 28 10.16 -9.49 1.63
C LEU A 28 9.88 -8.40 2.66
N ASN A 29 10.30 -8.58 3.92
CA ASN A 29 10.10 -7.57 4.95
C ASN A 29 11.07 -6.40 4.77
N ALA A 30 10.53 -5.23 4.51
CA ALA A 30 11.28 -3.99 4.35
C ALA A 30 11.19 -3.07 5.59
N GLY A 31 10.54 -3.52 6.66
CA GLY A 31 10.23 -2.69 7.84
C GLY A 31 11.44 -2.05 8.50
N GLU A 32 12.58 -2.74 8.52
CA GLU A 32 13.83 -2.22 9.09
C GLU A 32 14.42 -1.03 8.31
N ASN A 33 14.01 -0.83 7.05
CA ASN A 33 14.50 0.22 6.17
C ASN A 33 13.55 1.40 6.04
N LEU A 34 12.39 1.36 6.70
CA LEU A 34 11.34 2.36 6.59
C LEU A 34 11.19 3.15 7.89
N VAL A 35 10.64 4.34 7.77
CA VAL A 35 10.42 5.23 8.93
C VAL A 35 9.19 4.75 9.68
N GLY A 36 9.33 4.42 10.97
CA GLY A 36 8.22 4.05 11.81
C GLY A 36 8.53 2.88 12.76
N ASP A 37 7.64 2.63 13.68
CA ASP A 37 7.67 1.48 14.58
C ASP A 37 6.62 0.47 14.10
N VAL A 38 6.94 -0.19 12.97
CA VAL A 38 6.09 -1.18 12.31
C VAL A 38 6.91 -2.43 12.04
N THR A 39 6.43 -3.58 12.51
CA THR A 39 7.18 -4.84 12.45
C THR A 39 7.03 -5.59 11.13
N GLN A 40 5.98 -5.34 10.36
CA GLN A 40 5.71 -6.06 9.11
C GLN A 40 5.35 -5.12 7.97
N GLU A 41 6.29 -4.92 7.07
CA GLU A 41 6.11 -4.19 5.82
C GLU A 41 6.63 -5.04 4.66
N PHE A 42 5.74 -5.59 3.85
CA PHE A 42 6.08 -6.50 2.77
C PHE A 42 6.07 -5.80 1.42
N THR A 43 7.20 -5.85 0.72
CA THR A 43 7.29 -5.39 -0.66
C THR A 43 6.41 -6.26 -1.57
N LEU A 44 5.62 -5.62 -2.42
CA LEU A 44 4.89 -6.31 -3.47
C LEU A 44 5.77 -6.48 -4.71
N GLU A 45 5.96 -7.71 -5.14
CA GLU A 45 6.76 -8.03 -6.32
C GLU A 45 6.09 -7.54 -7.61
N THR A 46 6.90 -7.08 -8.55
CA THR A 46 6.42 -6.47 -9.82
C THR A 46 5.47 -7.39 -10.60
N GLU A 47 5.77 -8.68 -10.67
CA GLU A 47 4.91 -9.66 -11.35
C GLU A 47 3.55 -9.78 -10.67
N PHE A 48 3.53 -9.80 -9.34
CA PHE A 48 2.29 -9.83 -8.59
C PHE A 48 1.48 -8.55 -8.77
N ILE A 49 2.12 -7.37 -8.72
CA ILE A 49 1.46 -6.06 -8.95
C ILE A 49 0.70 -6.05 -10.27
N LYS A 50 1.30 -6.60 -11.33
CA LYS A 50 0.66 -6.71 -12.66
C LYS A 50 -0.48 -7.72 -12.66
N LYS A 51 -0.25 -8.95 -12.16
CA LYS A 51 -1.24 -10.04 -12.16
C LYS A 51 -2.45 -9.77 -11.29
N SER A 52 -2.27 -9.09 -10.15
CA SER A 52 -3.36 -8.78 -9.21
C SER A 52 -4.37 -7.75 -9.74
N GLY A 53 -4.02 -7.01 -10.78
CA GLY A 53 -4.77 -5.87 -11.28
C GLY A 53 -4.44 -4.54 -10.57
N TRP A 54 -3.55 -4.57 -9.59
CA TRP A 54 -3.16 -3.39 -8.81
C TRP A 54 -2.52 -2.31 -9.69
N TYR A 55 -1.60 -2.70 -10.58
CA TYR A 55 -0.99 -1.79 -11.55
C TYR A 55 -2.03 -1.06 -12.40
N THR A 56 -2.92 -1.81 -13.03
CA THR A 56 -3.95 -1.25 -13.93
C THR A 56 -4.90 -0.32 -13.19
N PHE A 57 -5.29 -0.70 -11.97
CA PHE A 57 -6.14 0.13 -11.13
C PHE A 57 -5.47 1.45 -10.74
N LEU A 58 -4.22 1.42 -10.28
CA LEU A 58 -3.47 2.63 -9.91
C LEU A 58 -3.21 3.52 -11.12
N ALA A 59 -2.84 2.94 -12.26
CA ALA A 59 -2.65 3.69 -13.49
C ALA A 59 -3.93 4.45 -13.89
N ALA A 60 -5.09 3.81 -13.80
CA ALA A 60 -6.37 4.45 -14.10
C ALA A 60 -6.69 5.58 -13.10
N CYS A 61 -6.45 5.37 -11.81
CA CYS A 61 -6.67 6.39 -10.78
C CYS A 61 -5.78 7.62 -10.99
N VAL A 62 -4.48 7.39 -11.21
CA VAL A 62 -3.50 8.45 -11.41
C VAL A 62 -3.80 9.23 -12.69
N ASN A 63 -4.11 8.54 -13.80
CA ASN A 63 -4.47 9.19 -15.05
C ASN A 63 -5.68 10.14 -14.87
N LYS A 64 -6.74 9.66 -14.23
CA LYS A 64 -7.93 10.47 -13.96
C LYS A 64 -7.61 11.68 -13.08
N TRP A 65 -6.84 11.50 -12.04
CA TRP A 65 -6.49 12.57 -11.12
C TRP A 65 -5.62 13.63 -11.79
N ILE A 66 -4.56 13.24 -12.50
CA ILE A 66 -3.68 14.16 -13.23
C ILE A 66 -4.46 14.93 -14.30
N GLU A 67 -5.30 14.24 -15.08
CA GLU A 67 -6.12 14.88 -16.10
C GLU A 67 -7.11 15.90 -15.49
N PHE A 68 -7.71 15.55 -14.35
CA PHE A 68 -8.60 16.45 -13.63
C PHE A 68 -7.87 17.71 -13.15
N GLU A 69 -6.74 17.57 -12.48
CA GLU A 69 -5.98 18.67 -11.87
C GLU A 69 -5.24 19.54 -12.92
N THR A 70 -4.62 18.90 -13.91
CA THR A 70 -3.69 19.59 -14.81
C THR A 70 -4.23 19.79 -16.24
N LYS A 71 -5.36 19.17 -16.59
CA LYS A 71 -5.91 19.07 -17.95
C LYS A 71 -4.95 18.42 -18.96
N LYS A 72 -3.93 17.69 -18.47
CA LYS A 72 -2.94 16.99 -19.29
C LYS A 72 -3.10 15.49 -19.14
N LYS A 73 -2.86 14.76 -20.23
CA LYS A 73 -2.86 13.28 -20.21
C LYS A 73 -1.50 12.76 -19.76
N VAL A 74 -1.51 11.69 -18.96
CA VAL A 74 -0.31 10.99 -18.57
C VAL A 74 0.21 10.18 -19.75
N LYS A 75 1.48 10.38 -20.13
CA LYS A 75 2.11 9.65 -21.24
C LYS A 75 2.74 8.34 -20.79
N LYS A 76 3.27 8.30 -19.57
CA LYS A 76 3.93 7.13 -18.99
C LYS A 76 3.62 7.04 -17.50
N PHE A 77 3.34 5.84 -17.03
CA PHE A 77 3.10 5.54 -15.63
C PHE A 77 3.98 4.36 -15.21
N GLU A 78 4.66 4.50 -14.09
CA GLU A 78 5.47 3.45 -13.47
C GLU A 78 5.21 3.42 -11.97
N ILE A 79 5.08 2.22 -11.41
CA ILE A 79 5.12 2.01 -9.97
C ILE A 79 6.58 1.74 -9.60
N LEU A 80 7.17 2.65 -8.84
CA LEU A 80 8.56 2.51 -8.40
C LEU A 80 8.66 1.59 -7.18
N ASN A 81 7.78 1.78 -6.21
CA ASN A 81 7.68 0.95 -5.02
C ASN A 81 6.22 0.73 -4.67
N SER A 82 5.89 -0.46 -4.22
CA SER A 82 4.59 -0.78 -3.62
C SER A 82 4.81 -1.80 -2.51
N TRP A 83 4.21 -1.55 -1.35
CA TRP A 83 4.33 -2.44 -0.19
C TRP A 83 3.04 -2.48 0.59
N VAL A 84 2.88 -3.47 1.43
CA VAL A 84 1.77 -3.61 2.36
C VAL A 84 2.27 -3.52 3.78
N VAL A 85 1.65 -2.66 4.56
CA VAL A 85 1.88 -2.53 6.00
C VAL A 85 0.85 -3.36 6.74
N ARG A 86 1.28 -4.27 7.60
CA ARG A 86 0.47 -4.92 8.62
C ARG A 86 0.77 -4.28 9.95
N GLN A 87 -0.10 -3.40 10.36
CA GLN A 87 0.07 -2.62 11.59
C GLN A 87 -0.69 -3.27 12.75
N PHE A 88 0.00 -3.50 13.84
CA PHE A 88 -0.54 -4.07 15.08
C PHE A 88 -0.80 -2.99 16.12
N ALA A 89 -1.35 -3.40 17.27
CA ALA A 89 -1.63 -2.46 18.37
C ALA A 89 -0.32 -1.80 18.85
N ASN A 90 -0.39 -0.48 19.07
CA ASN A 90 0.72 0.39 19.47
C ASN A 90 1.81 0.66 18.43
N GLU A 91 1.74 0.04 17.26
CA GLU A 91 2.60 0.39 16.14
C GLU A 91 2.13 1.68 15.46
N TYR A 92 3.05 2.46 14.90
CA TYR A 92 2.73 3.69 14.19
C TYR A 92 3.76 4.04 13.12
N ASN A 93 3.30 4.73 12.10
CA ASN A 93 4.15 5.43 11.15
C ASN A 93 4.10 6.92 11.45
N PRO A 94 5.24 7.57 11.76
CA PRO A 94 5.28 9.01 11.97
C PRO A 94 5.04 9.76 10.66
N THR A 95 4.76 11.06 10.76
CA THR A 95 4.69 11.92 9.59
C THR A 95 6.04 11.92 8.86
N HIS A 96 6.01 11.58 7.59
CA HIS A 96 7.17 11.51 6.72
C HIS A 96 6.79 11.95 5.30
N TRP A 97 7.78 12.10 4.44
CA TRP A 97 7.57 12.50 3.05
C TRP A 97 8.14 11.48 2.07
N HIS A 98 7.63 11.49 0.84
CA HIS A 98 8.09 10.64 -0.24
C HIS A 98 8.65 11.48 -1.39
N GLY A 99 9.85 11.18 -1.84
CA GLY A 99 10.59 11.94 -2.85
C GLY A 99 10.25 11.63 -4.30
N ARG A 100 9.00 11.29 -4.61
CA ARG A 100 8.57 10.92 -5.98
C ARG A 100 7.41 11.80 -6.43
N HIS A 101 6.95 11.63 -7.70
CA HIS A 101 5.91 12.47 -8.27
C HIS A 101 4.57 12.31 -7.56
N ILE A 102 4.20 11.07 -7.23
CA ILE A 102 2.93 10.73 -6.57
C ILE A 102 3.20 9.62 -5.57
N SER A 103 2.61 9.74 -4.40
CA SER A 103 2.47 8.67 -3.42
C SER A 103 1.00 8.53 -3.03
N GLY A 104 0.62 7.35 -2.59
CA GLY A 104 -0.74 7.07 -2.18
C GLY A 104 -0.79 5.93 -1.17
N ALA A 105 -1.88 5.87 -0.41
CA ALA A 105 -2.17 4.79 0.52
C ALA A 105 -3.57 4.25 0.29
N GLY A 106 -3.74 2.95 0.51
CA GLY A 106 -5.02 2.27 0.44
C GLY A 106 -5.23 1.36 1.63
N PHE A 107 -6.46 1.25 2.10
CA PHE A 107 -6.82 0.35 3.20
C PHE A 107 -7.42 -0.94 2.64
N LEU A 108 -6.82 -2.08 2.97
CA LEU A 108 -7.24 -3.41 2.51
C LEU A 108 -8.07 -4.14 3.56
N LYS A 109 -7.61 -4.13 4.80
CA LYS A 109 -8.31 -4.63 5.99
C LYS A 109 -8.24 -3.57 7.08
N VAL A 110 -9.37 -3.26 7.68
CA VAL A 110 -9.44 -2.32 8.81
C VAL A 110 -10.26 -2.92 9.93
N PRO A 111 -9.90 -2.70 11.21
CA PRO A 111 -10.70 -3.17 12.32
C PRO A 111 -12.04 -2.41 12.36
N LYS A 112 -13.11 -3.06 12.86
CA LYS A 112 -14.44 -2.43 13.03
C LYS A 112 -14.42 -1.20 13.94
N SER A 113 -13.38 -1.08 14.76
CA SER A 113 -13.16 0.06 15.67
C SER A 113 -12.45 1.25 15.01
N LEU A 114 -11.97 1.13 13.75
CA LEU A 114 -11.28 2.22 13.09
C LEU A 114 -12.17 3.47 13.01
N GLY A 115 -11.63 4.61 13.45
CA GLY A 115 -12.34 5.89 13.49
C GLY A 115 -13.28 6.09 14.69
N LYS A 116 -13.49 5.08 15.53
CA LYS A 116 -14.28 5.20 16.77
C LYS A 116 -13.50 5.78 17.95
N HIS A 117 -12.19 5.79 17.86
CA HIS A 117 -11.32 6.32 18.91
C HIS A 117 -10.90 7.75 18.57
N LYS A 118 -11.13 8.67 19.50
CA LYS A 118 -10.58 10.02 19.39
C LYS A 118 -9.05 9.92 19.53
N GLN A 119 -8.32 10.38 18.53
CA GLN A 119 -6.88 10.54 18.65
C GLN A 119 -6.59 11.46 19.82
N LYS A 120 -5.84 10.97 20.82
CA LYS A 120 -5.32 11.85 21.87
C LYS A 120 -4.34 12.80 21.20
N LYS A 121 -4.63 14.09 21.23
CA LYS A 121 -3.64 15.11 20.85
C LYS A 121 -2.40 14.89 21.73
N LYS A 122 -1.27 14.59 21.12
CA LYS A 122 0.02 14.66 21.79
C LYS A 122 0.49 16.09 21.86
#